data_527dfb947c0b5646a53d920af14d5276
#
_entry.id   527dfb947c0b5646a53d920af14d5276
#
_cell.length_a   1.000
_cell.length_b   1.000
_cell.length_c   1.000
_cell.angle_alpha   90.00
_cell.angle_beta   90.00
_cell.angle_gamma   90.00
#
_symmetry.space_group_name_H-M   'P 1'
#
loop_
_entity.id
_entity.type
_entity.pdbx_description
1 polymer ?
#
loop_
_entity_poly.entity_id
_entity_poly.type
_entity_poly.pdbx_seq_one_letter_code
_entity_poly.pdbx_strand_id
1 'polypeptide(L)'
;MAVHNEVRRMLLPRRSKITLVALLVLVGSSAYGVYLQELQWGYPFGGYIEVHVLCAGSLANVMSELADAFEARYPYVKIHFFARGSLECARLVKAGARCDVVFVSDYMVVEEELFKSYVPGLARRYCDWWVVFARNEIVLALAPGNPAGLDEKNWYWKLADPNIVKKWGRANPDSDPCGYRTLIVFNICDAYYPDHRDEYPGYPQAGIVQTLYLANPGNVFVAAKEFDLLVALQTGRLDAGWTYLSLAKQHGLPYIRLPRNVSLGDPSSEFNEWYSRFTITTESGKTYRGSSIAYAASIPTTASNPYWATIFLRFVLTEGSSIIERNYQPVVSPPILMGNAHLAPLQIREVCVEG
;
A
#
# COMPACT_ATOMS: atom_id res chain seq x y z
N MET A 1 62.95 42.22 58.15
CA MET A 1 62.19 43.06 57.22
C MET A 1 61.25 42.13 56.44
N ALA A 2 60.00 42.15 56.87
CA ALA A 2 58.95 41.30 56.30
C ALA A 2 58.24 42.10 55.19
N VAL A 3 58.10 41.50 54.01
CA VAL A 3 57.19 41.98 52.95
C VAL A 3 56.03 40.97 52.84
N HIS A 4 54.92 41.41 53.40
CA HIS A 4 53.63 40.65 53.28
C HIS A 4 53.06 40.86 51.90
N ASN A 5 52.93 39.79 51.18
CA ASN A 5 52.16 39.75 49.93
C ASN A 5 50.70 39.51 50.28
N GLU A 6 49.88 40.57 50.23
CA GLU A 6 48.40 40.44 50.23
C GLU A 6 47.88 39.99 48.87
N VAL A 7 47.58 38.74 48.78
CA VAL A 7 46.75 38.23 47.67
C VAL A 7 45.29 38.59 48.01
N ARG A 8 44.81 39.71 47.48
CA ARG A 8 43.36 40.04 47.47
C ARG A 8 42.58 38.95 46.70
N ARG A 9 41.97 38.03 47.41
CA ARG A 9 40.92 37.20 46.90
C ARG A 9 39.74 38.09 46.52
N MET A 10 39.52 38.33 45.20
CA MET A 10 38.27 38.87 44.68
C MET A 10 37.16 37.89 45.00
N LEU A 11 36.57 38.00 46.16
CA LEU A 11 35.30 37.30 46.46
C LEU A 11 34.18 38.14 45.89
N LEU A 12 33.56 37.64 44.81
CA LEU A 12 32.30 38.19 44.29
C LEU A 12 31.31 38.32 45.48
N PRO A 13 30.57 39.44 45.60
CA PRO A 13 29.59 39.61 46.64
C PRO A 13 28.57 38.48 46.63
N ARG A 14 28.11 38.03 47.78
CA ARG A 14 27.22 36.86 47.97
C ARG A 14 26.01 36.92 47.06
N ARG A 15 25.47 38.11 46.72
CA ARG A 15 24.37 38.34 45.78
C ARG A 15 24.77 38.01 44.34
N SER A 16 25.98 38.32 43.88
CA SER A 16 26.48 38.00 42.53
C SER A 16 26.70 36.50 42.35
N LYS A 17 27.08 35.76 43.39
CA LYS A 17 27.20 34.30 43.34
C LYS A 17 25.84 33.62 43.21
N ILE A 18 24.82 34.12 43.93
CA ILE A 18 23.45 33.60 43.83
C ILE A 18 22.87 33.89 42.44
N THR A 19 23.10 35.08 41.88
CA THR A 19 22.65 35.42 40.53
C THR A 19 23.36 34.59 39.47
N LEU A 20 24.64 34.30 39.59
CA LEU A 20 25.39 33.44 38.65
C LEU A 20 24.91 31.99 38.72
N VAL A 21 24.66 31.45 39.91
CA VAL A 21 24.13 30.10 40.09
C VAL A 21 22.70 30.01 39.54
N ALA A 22 21.85 31.02 39.80
CA ALA A 22 20.49 31.06 39.24
C ALA A 22 20.49 31.15 37.71
N LEU A 23 21.43 31.92 37.11
CA LEU A 23 21.59 31.99 35.66
C LEU A 23 22.07 30.66 35.06
N LEU A 24 23.03 29.98 35.70
CA LEU A 24 23.51 28.67 35.29
C LEU A 24 22.43 27.59 35.40
N VAL A 25 21.61 27.64 36.44
CA VAL A 25 20.46 26.71 36.58
C VAL A 25 19.39 26.99 35.54
N LEU A 26 19.09 28.26 35.24
CA LEU A 26 18.14 28.63 34.17
C LEU A 26 18.63 28.24 32.79
N VAL A 27 19.89 28.47 32.46
CA VAL A 27 20.50 28.06 31.19
C VAL A 27 20.60 26.54 31.11
N GLY A 28 20.98 25.88 32.22
CA GLY A 28 21.02 24.42 32.28
C GLY A 28 19.65 23.78 32.14
N SER A 29 18.61 24.35 32.78
CA SER A 29 17.23 23.82 32.64
C SER A 29 16.64 24.08 31.27
N SER A 30 16.91 25.22 30.63
CA SER A 30 16.49 25.49 29.26
C SER A 30 17.25 24.60 28.25
N ALA A 31 18.57 24.43 28.43
CA ALA A 31 19.35 23.51 27.60
C ALA A 31 18.91 22.05 27.79
N TYR A 32 18.59 21.63 29.01
CA TYR A 32 18.05 20.30 29.28
C TYR A 32 16.65 20.14 28.75
N GLY A 33 15.80 21.16 28.80
CA GLY A 33 14.47 21.16 28.17
C GLY A 33 14.57 21.07 26.67
N VAL A 34 15.47 21.80 26.03
CA VAL A 34 15.75 21.67 24.59
C VAL A 34 16.30 20.29 24.26
N TYR A 35 17.24 19.76 25.04
CA TYR A 35 17.78 18.42 24.86
C TYR A 35 16.73 17.33 25.02
N LEU A 36 15.81 17.43 25.99
CA LEU A 36 14.68 16.50 26.12
C LEU A 36 13.69 16.63 24.95
N GLN A 37 13.47 17.86 24.48
CA GLN A 37 12.65 18.13 23.32
C GLN A 37 13.29 17.55 22.05
N GLU A 38 14.62 17.70 21.89
CA GLU A 38 15.38 17.09 20.79
C GLU A 38 15.37 15.55 20.86
N LEU A 39 15.50 14.96 22.05
CA LEU A 39 15.37 13.51 22.26
C LEU A 39 13.96 13.02 21.95
N GLN A 40 12.93 13.81 22.27
CA GLN A 40 11.54 13.48 22.04
C GLN A 40 11.14 13.68 20.58
N TRP A 41 11.73 14.65 19.88
CA TRP A 41 11.37 15.03 18.51
C TRP A 41 12.43 14.66 17.46
N GLY A 42 13.62 14.17 17.90
CA GLY A 42 14.67 13.67 17.00
C GLY A 42 15.20 14.72 16.02
N TYR A 43 15.31 15.99 16.45
CA TYR A 43 15.83 17.09 15.61
C TYR A 43 17.32 16.86 15.31
N PRO A 44 17.73 16.57 14.06
CA PRO A 44 19.13 16.62 13.69
C PRO A 44 19.55 18.09 13.53
N PHE A 45 20.65 18.48 14.13
CA PHE A 45 21.26 19.79 13.87
C PHE A 45 21.57 19.91 12.37
N GLY A 46 20.73 20.65 11.64
CA GLY A 46 21.00 21.06 10.26
C GLY A 46 20.61 20.08 9.14
N GLY A 47 19.79 19.04 9.39
CA GLY A 47 19.32 18.11 8.35
C GLY A 47 17.86 17.69 8.51
N TYR A 48 17.28 17.08 7.47
CA TYR A 48 15.96 16.44 7.55
C TYR A 48 16.08 15.01 8.09
N ILE A 49 15.05 14.56 8.80
CA ILE A 49 14.85 13.14 9.10
C ILE A 49 14.22 12.51 7.87
N GLU A 50 14.87 11.52 7.31
CA GLU A 50 14.40 10.82 6.12
C GLU A 50 13.66 9.53 6.51
N VAL A 51 12.47 9.33 5.94
CA VAL A 51 11.70 8.09 6.01
C VAL A 51 11.55 7.56 4.59
N HIS A 52 12.07 6.36 4.35
CA HIS A 52 12.04 5.71 3.04
C HIS A 52 10.87 4.75 2.95
N VAL A 53 10.03 4.95 1.95
CA VAL A 53 8.79 4.20 1.74
C VAL A 53 8.84 3.47 0.40
N LEU A 54 8.61 2.18 0.40
CA LEU A 54 8.29 1.43 -0.81
C LEU A 54 6.79 1.23 -0.88
N CYS A 55 6.14 1.61 -1.97
CA CYS A 55 4.69 1.48 -2.11
C CYS A 55 4.28 0.84 -3.43
N ALA A 56 3.13 0.16 -3.42
CA ALA A 56 2.51 -0.35 -4.63
C ALA A 56 2.18 0.80 -5.61
N GLY A 57 2.28 0.55 -6.92
CA GLY A 57 2.00 1.56 -7.95
C GLY A 57 0.59 2.17 -7.84
N SER A 58 -0.41 1.36 -7.46
CA SER A 58 -1.79 1.81 -7.22
C SER A 58 -1.93 2.77 -6.01
N LEU A 59 -0.89 2.88 -5.19
CA LEU A 59 -0.83 3.81 -4.04
C LEU A 59 -0.02 5.08 -4.34
N ALA A 60 0.56 5.25 -5.53
CA ALA A 60 1.48 6.35 -5.82
C ALA A 60 0.87 7.74 -5.56
N ASN A 61 -0.34 7.99 -6.07
CA ASN A 61 -1.05 9.27 -5.86
C ASN A 61 -1.39 9.48 -4.38
N VAL A 62 -1.93 8.45 -3.74
CA VAL A 62 -2.25 8.47 -2.30
C VAL A 62 -1.01 8.76 -1.47
N MET A 63 0.11 8.12 -1.80
CA MET A 63 1.36 8.29 -1.06
C MET A 63 1.93 9.69 -1.21
N SER A 64 1.81 10.31 -2.38
CA SER A 64 2.20 11.71 -2.59
C SER A 64 1.42 12.64 -1.66
N GLU A 65 0.10 12.51 -1.63
CA GLU A 65 -0.75 13.35 -0.77
C GLU A 65 -0.52 13.08 0.74
N LEU A 66 -0.29 11.81 1.11
CA LEU A 66 0.04 11.45 2.50
C LEU A 66 1.40 12.02 2.92
N ALA A 67 2.39 11.98 2.03
CA ALA A 67 3.71 12.56 2.29
C ALA A 67 3.61 14.08 2.49
N ASP A 68 2.93 14.78 1.57
CA ASP A 68 2.74 16.23 1.66
C ASP A 68 2.02 16.63 2.96
N ALA A 69 0.95 15.92 3.33
CA ALA A 69 0.19 16.20 4.55
C ALA A 69 1.01 15.89 5.81
N PHE A 70 1.81 14.84 5.80
CA PHE A 70 2.68 14.49 6.91
C PHE A 70 3.83 15.49 7.06
N GLU A 71 4.49 15.89 5.97
CA GLU A 71 5.56 16.88 5.96
C GLU A 71 5.07 18.27 6.38
N ALA A 72 3.84 18.64 6.02
CA ALA A 72 3.22 19.88 6.51
C ALA A 72 3.08 19.88 8.05
N ARG A 73 2.80 18.73 8.66
CA ARG A 73 2.71 18.56 10.11
C ARG A 73 4.07 18.45 10.80
N TYR A 74 5.03 17.81 10.14
CA TYR A 74 6.40 17.58 10.62
C TYR A 74 7.43 18.13 9.64
N PRO A 75 7.65 19.46 9.58
CA PRO A 75 8.44 20.11 8.53
C PRO A 75 9.92 19.68 8.47
N TYR A 76 10.40 19.03 9.52
CA TYR A 76 11.77 18.50 9.63
C TYR A 76 11.87 17.02 9.21
N VAL A 77 10.76 16.40 8.80
CA VAL A 77 10.74 15.03 8.25
C VAL A 77 10.52 15.09 6.75
N LYS A 78 11.19 14.22 6.02
CA LYS A 78 11.01 14.03 4.57
C LYS A 78 10.65 12.59 4.27
N ILE A 79 9.58 12.40 3.50
CA ILE A 79 9.11 11.10 3.04
C ILE A 79 9.63 10.87 1.62
N HIS A 80 10.55 9.95 1.47
CA HIS A 80 11.04 9.50 0.17
C HIS A 80 10.33 8.22 -0.23
N PHE A 81 9.34 8.32 -1.14
CA PHE A 81 8.63 7.14 -1.58
C PHE A 81 8.98 6.71 -3.00
N PHE A 82 8.98 5.40 -3.23
CA PHE A 82 9.21 4.79 -4.52
C PHE A 82 8.07 3.83 -4.84
N ALA A 83 7.30 4.15 -5.89
CA ALA A 83 6.20 3.31 -6.35
C ALA A 83 6.71 2.20 -7.28
N ARG A 84 6.37 0.94 -6.95
CA ARG A 84 6.75 -0.28 -7.68
C ARG A 84 5.60 -1.29 -7.65
N GLY A 85 5.75 -2.43 -8.33
CA GLY A 85 4.85 -3.57 -8.09
C GLY A 85 5.01 -4.10 -6.66
N SER A 86 3.92 -4.57 -6.03
CA SER A 86 3.97 -5.07 -4.64
C SER A 86 5.04 -6.16 -4.42
N LEU A 87 5.14 -7.13 -5.35
CA LEU A 87 6.18 -8.16 -5.31
C LEU A 87 7.59 -7.59 -5.48
N GLU A 88 7.74 -6.54 -6.30
CA GLU A 88 9.01 -5.84 -6.48
C GLU A 88 9.41 -5.11 -5.18
N CYS A 89 8.46 -4.45 -4.50
CA CYS A 89 8.71 -3.84 -3.19
C CYS A 89 9.23 -4.85 -2.18
N ALA A 90 8.59 -6.02 -2.08
CA ALA A 90 9.05 -7.08 -1.19
C ALA A 90 10.45 -7.61 -1.55
N ARG A 91 10.74 -7.78 -2.84
CA ARG A 91 12.08 -8.18 -3.33
C ARG A 91 13.15 -7.14 -3.00
N LEU A 92 12.83 -5.85 -3.13
CA LEU A 92 13.74 -4.76 -2.78
C LEU A 92 14.06 -4.75 -1.28
N VAL A 93 13.05 -4.96 -0.40
CA VAL A 93 13.27 -5.13 1.04
C VAL A 93 14.22 -6.30 1.30
N LYS A 94 13.99 -7.46 0.66
CA LYS A 94 14.86 -8.65 0.81
C LYS A 94 16.27 -8.43 0.25
N ALA A 95 16.41 -7.60 -0.77
CA ALA A 95 17.71 -7.23 -1.34
C ALA A 95 18.48 -6.18 -0.51
N GLY A 96 17.91 -5.71 0.62
CA GLY A 96 18.55 -4.74 1.50
C GLY A 96 18.40 -3.28 1.04
N ALA A 97 17.44 -2.98 0.17
CA ALA A 97 17.11 -1.59 -0.14
C ALA A 97 16.64 -0.86 1.11
N ARG A 98 16.99 0.43 1.21
CA ARG A 98 16.54 1.28 2.32
C ARG A 98 15.01 1.39 2.28
N CYS A 99 14.36 0.85 3.31
CA CYS A 99 12.91 0.84 3.45
C CYS A 99 12.53 0.90 4.93
N ASP A 100 11.84 1.96 5.31
CA ASP A 100 11.35 2.15 6.66
C ASP A 100 9.88 1.73 6.79
N VAL A 101 9.08 1.91 5.71
CA VAL A 101 7.70 1.40 5.64
C VAL A 101 7.45 0.83 4.25
N VAL A 102 6.86 -0.35 4.19
CA VAL A 102 6.40 -0.96 2.93
C VAL A 102 4.87 -0.96 2.88
N PHE A 103 4.31 -0.48 1.76
CA PHE A 103 2.87 -0.50 1.45
C PHE A 103 2.63 -1.34 0.21
N VAL A 104 1.73 -2.30 0.31
CA VAL A 104 1.41 -3.22 -0.79
C VAL A 104 -0.09 -3.21 -1.09
N SER A 105 -0.45 -3.49 -2.34
CA SER A 105 -1.84 -3.63 -2.77
C SER A 105 -2.42 -5.03 -2.56
N ASP A 106 -1.64 -5.92 -1.94
CA ASP A 106 -2.02 -7.27 -1.58
C ASP A 106 -1.32 -7.69 -0.30
N TYR A 107 -2.08 -7.84 0.79
CA TYR A 107 -1.54 -8.26 2.08
C TYR A 107 -0.81 -9.61 2.01
N MET A 108 -1.22 -10.52 1.11
CA MET A 108 -0.57 -11.81 0.88
C MET A 108 0.90 -11.63 0.49
N VAL A 109 1.27 -10.52 -0.17
CA VAL A 109 2.67 -10.24 -0.48
C VAL A 109 3.49 -10.01 0.79
N VAL A 110 2.94 -9.31 1.80
CA VAL A 110 3.66 -9.17 3.08
C VAL A 110 3.75 -10.51 3.78
N GLU A 111 2.65 -11.25 3.84
CA GLU A 111 2.61 -12.55 4.50
C GLU A 111 3.59 -13.55 3.88
N GLU A 112 3.53 -13.77 2.57
CA GLU A 112 4.31 -14.81 1.90
C GLU A 112 5.78 -14.41 1.71
N GLU A 113 6.03 -13.16 1.32
CA GLU A 113 7.37 -12.73 0.91
C GLU A 113 8.21 -12.16 2.06
N LEU A 114 7.58 -11.57 3.09
CA LEU A 114 8.31 -10.89 4.16
C LEU A 114 8.14 -11.57 5.53
N PHE A 115 6.90 -11.91 5.90
CA PHE A 115 6.62 -12.54 7.19
C PHE A 115 7.11 -13.99 7.25
N LYS A 116 6.92 -14.79 6.18
CA LYS A 116 7.41 -16.18 6.10
C LYS A 116 8.89 -16.30 5.73
N SER A 117 9.58 -15.17 5.49
CA SER A 117 11.00 -15.13 5.11
C SER A 117 11.88 -14.56 6.21
N TYR A 118 13.11 -15.04 6.32
CA TYR A 118 14.07 -14.61 7.31
C TYR A 118 15.22 -13.80 6.69
N VAL A 119 15.71 -12.83 7.45
CA VAL A 119 16.91 -12.06 7.08
C VAL A 119 18.12 -12.98 7.10
N PRO A 120 18.92 -13.09 6.01
CA PRO A 120 20.06 -13.99 5.96
C PRO A 120 21.02 -13.80 7.12
N GLY A 121 21.36 -14.90 7.79
CA GLY A 121 22.27 -14.91 8.94
C GLY A 121 21.67 -14.38 10.25
N LEU A 122 20.40 -14.03 10.28
CA LEU A 122 19.71 -13.53 11.47
C LEU A 122 18.48 -14.37 11.78
N ALA A 123 18.22 -14.63 13.07
CA ALA A 123 17.02 -15.33 13.53
C ALA A 123 15.81 -14.37 13.62
N ARG A 124 15.63 -13.49 12.63
CA ARG A 124 14.49 -12.57 12.57
C ARG A 124 13.88 -12.54 11.16
N ARG A 125 12.56 -12.36 11.09
CA ARG A 125 11.82 -12.22 9.84
C ARG A 125 12.10 -10.86 9.22
N TYR A 126 11.78 -10.71 7.92
CA TYR A 126 11.80 -9.38 7.30
C TYR A 126 10.69 -8.45 7.83
N CYS A 127 9.50 -9.01 8.15
CA CYS A 127 8.45 -8.33 8.90
C CYS A 127 7.89 -9.30 9.96
N ASP A 128 7.53 -8.78 11.12
CA ASP A 128 6.91 -9.58 12.19
C ASP A 128 5.38 -9.43 12.21
N TRP A 129 4.86 -8.36 11.65
CA TRP A 129 3.45 -8.00 11.62
C TRP A 129 3.14 -7.12 10.41
N TRP A 130 1.87 -6.98 10.09
CA TRP A 130 1.38 -6.00 9.09
C TRP A 130 0.00 -5.52 9.45
N VAL A 131 -0.41 -4.36 8.91
CA VAL A 131 -1.73 -3.77 9.09
C VAL A 131 -2.46 -3.77 7.76
N VAL A 132 -3.67 -4.35 7.72
CA VAL A 132 -4.62 -4.18 6.62
C VAL A 132 -5.39 -2.89 6.88
N PHE A 133 -5.28 -1.91 5.95
CA PHE A 133 -5.78 -0.55 6.17
C PHE A 133 -6.79 -0.06 5.12
N ALA A 134 -6.80 -0.65 3.94
CA ALA A 134 -7.72 -0.28 2.86
C ALA A 134 -8.05 -1.49 1.98
N ARG A 135 -9.02 -1.34 1.09
CA ARG A 135 -9.48 -2.39 0.17
C ARG A 135 -9.69 -1.86 -1.24
N ASN A 136 -9.86 -2.77 -2.18
CA ASN A 136 -10.17 -2.46 -3.57
C ASN A 136 -10.98 -3.60 -4.19
N GLU A 137 -11.34 -3.47 -5.46
CA GLU A 137 -12.01 -4.52 -6.24
C GLU A 137 -11.55 -4.47 -7.70
N ILE A 138 -11.65 -5.60 -8.39
CA ILE A 138 -11.42 -5.68 -9.83
C ILE A 138 -12.66 -5.18 -10.57
N VAL A 139 -12.42 -4.31 -11.55
CA VAL A 139 -13.43 -3.80 -12.50
C VAL A 139 -12.93 -3.94 -13.92
N LEU A 140 -13.85 -3.93 -14.88
CA LEU A 140 -13.53 -3.75 -16.28
C LEU A 140 -13.64 -2.27 -16.63
N ALA A 141 -12.51 -1.57 -16.68
CA ALA A 141 -12.47 -0.18 -17.14
C ALA A 141 -12.64 -0.10 -18.65
N LEU A 142 -13.27 0.97 -19.10
CA LEU A 142 -13.63 1.19 -20.50
C LEU A 142 -12.91 2.41 -21.05
N ALA A 143 -12.66 2.43 -22.34
CA ALA A 143 -12.19 3.64 -23.00
C ALA A 143 -13.22 4.77 -22.88
N PRO A 144 -12.80 6.04 -22.93
CA PRO A 144 -13.71 7.18 -22.92
C PRO A 144 -14.78 7.03 -24.02
N GLY A 145 -16.04 7.26 -23.64
CA GLY A 145 -17.19 7.12 -24.52
C GLY A 145 -17.64 5.69 -24.78
N ASN A 146 -16.97 4.68 -24.24
CA ASN A 146 -17.34 3.26 -24.36
C ASN A 146 -17.66 2.84 -25.80
N PRO A 147 -16.69 2.90 -26.74
CA PRO A 147 -16.94 2.72 -28.17
C PRO A 147 -17.48 1.34 -28.52
N ALA A 148 -17.20 0.31 -27.72
CA ALA A 148 -17.70 -1.05 -27.92
C ALA A 148 -19.10 -1.28 -27.32
N GLY A 149 -19.68 -0.31 -26.63
CA GLY A 149 -21.01 -0.41 -26.01
C GLY A 149 -21.09 -1.57 -25.01
N LEU A 150 -20.05 -1.69 -24.16
CA LEU A 150 -19.97 -2.71 -23.12
C LEU A 150 -20.83 -2.31 -21.91
N ASP A 151 -21.50 -3.29 -21.33
CA ASP A 151 -22.28 -3.17 -20.11
C ASP A 151 -22.19 -4.43 -19.25
N GLU A 152 -22.84 -4.43 -18.10
CA GLU A 152 -22.83 -5.54 -17.12
C GLU A 152 -23.39 -6.86 -17.67
N LYS A 153 -24.22 -6.81 -18.75
CA LYS A 153 -24.91 -7.96 -19.33
C LYS A 153 -24.32 -8.44 -20.65
N ASN A 154 -23.26 -7.80 -21.16
CA ASN A 154 -22.75 -8.13 -22.49
C ASN A 154 -21.22 -8.23 -22.59
N TRP A 155 -20.45 -7.70 -21.63
CA TRP A 155 -19.00 -7.66 -21.70
C TRP A 155 -18.37 -9.06 -21.88
N TYR A 156 -18.91 -10.08 -21.23
CA TYR A 156 -18.34 -11.43 -21.16
C TYR A 156 -18.38 -12.17 -22.51
N TRP A 157 -19.27 -11.81 -23.43
CA TRP A 157 -19.27 -12.37 -24.78
C TRP A 157 -18.70 -11.39 -25.81
N LYS A 158 -18.90 -10.08 -25.64
CA LYS A 158 -18.36 -9.07 -26.56
C LYS A 158 -16.83 -9.02 -26.56
N LEU A 159 -16.17 -9.22 -25.43
CA LEU A 159 -14.70 -9.24 -25.35
C LEU A 159 -14.08 -10.35 -26.22
N ALA A 160 -14.82 -11.44 -26.47
CA ALA A 160 -14.36 -12.53 -27.33
C ALA A 160 -14.51 -12.24 -28.83
N ASP A 161 -15.27 -11.20 -29.21
CA ASP A 161 -15.50 -10.84 -30.61
C ASP A 161 -14.64 -9.64 -31.04
N PRO A 162 -13.57 -9.84 -31.85
CA PRO A 162 -12.68 -8.76 -32.29
C PRO A 162 -13.36 -7.79 -33.29
N ASN A 163 -14.55 -8.11 -33.82
CA ASN A 163 -15.32 -7.16 -34.62
C ASN A 163 -16.07 -6.14 -33.78
N ILE A 164 -16.35 -6.45 -32.50
CA ILE A 164 -17.03 -5.57 -31.54
C ILE A 164 -16.01 -4.87 -30.64
N VAL A 165 -15.13 -5.64 -30.00
CA VAL A 165 -14.05 -5.14 -29.17
C VAL A 165 -12.72 -5.32 -29.89
N LYS A 166 -12.21 -4.25 -30.46
CA LYS A 166 -10.97 -4.29 -31.26
C LYS A 166 -9.78 -4.73 -30.43
N LYS A 167 -9.70 -4.23 -29.19
CA LYS A 167 -8.63 -4.58 -28.27
C LYS A 167 -9.03 -4.38 -26.81
N TRP A 168 -8.77 -5.37 -25.99
CA TRP A 168 -8.91 -5.27 -24.54
C TRP A 168 -7.64 -5.73 -23.85
N GLY A 169 -7.44 -5.30 -22.58
CA GLY A 169 -6.18 -5.52 -21.89
C GLY A 169 -6.32 -6.15 -20.50
N ARG A 170 -5.25 -6.85 -20.10
CA ARG A 170 -5.02 -7.30 -18.73
C ARG A 170 -3.54 -7.20 -18.39
N ALA A 171 -3.22 -7.12 -17.10
CA ALA A 171 -1.84 -7.22 -16.67
C ALA A 171 -1.31 -8.66 -16.75
N ASN A 172 0.02 -8.78 -16.78
CA ASN A 172 0.69 -10.09 -16.76
C ASN A 172 0.64 -10.66 -15.33
N PRO A 173 0.12 -11.90 -15.13
CA PRO A 173 -0.05 -12.50 -13.83
C PRO A 173 1.27 -12.83 -13.10
N ASP A 174 2.39 -12.94 -13.82
CA ASP A 174 3.71 -13.20 -13.24
C ASP A 174 4.40 -11.95 -12.71
N SER A 175 3.99 -10.77 -13.16
CA SER A 175 4.65 -9.51 -12.82
C SER A 175 3.78 -8.52 -12.05
N ASP A 176 2.44 -8.69 -12.08
CA ASP A 176 1.51 -7.74 -11.49
C ASP A 176 0.33 -8.45 -10.79
N PRO A 177 0.00 -8.09 -9.53
CA PRO A 177 -1.13 -8.64 -8.79
C PRO A 177 -2.48 -8.49 -9.49
N CYS A 178 -2.73 -7.39 -10.21
CA CYS A 178 -3.94 -7.21 -10.99
C CYS A 178 -4.09 -8.33 -12.04
N GLY A 179 -2.97 -8.79 -12.61
CA GLY A 179 -2.97 -9.87 -13.61
C GLY A 179 -3.48 -11.19 -13.06
N TYR A 180 -2.89 -11.72 -11.98
CA TYR A 180 -3.36 -13.00 -11.42
C TYR A 180 -4.75 -12.87 -10.79
N ARG A 181 -5.12 -11.72 -10.23
CA ARG A 181 -6.46 -11.46 -9.72
C ARG A 181 -7.52 -11.44 -10.81
N THR A 182 -7.19 -10.86 -11.97
CA THR A 182 -8.07 -10.92 -13.16
C THR A 182 -8.35 -12.37 -13.57
N LEU A 183 -7.33 -13.23 -13.58
CA LEU A 183 -7.53 -14.64 -13.92
C LEU A 183 -8.34 -15.40 -12.85
N ILE A 184 -8.16 -15.07 -11.57
CA ILE A 184 -9.00 -15.58 -10.48
C ILE A 184 -10.46 -15.14 -10.67
N VAL A 185 -10.69 -13.85 -11.00
CA VAL A 185 -12.01 -13.33 -11.33
C VAL A 185 -12.64 -14.12 -12.48
N PHE A 186 -11.89 -14.47 -13.50
CA PHE A 186 -12.41 -15.29 -14.60
C PHE A 186 -12.89 -16.67 -14.13
N ASN A 187 -12.10 -17.34 -13.26
CA ASN A 187 -12.52 -18.61 -12.67
C ASN A 187 -13.77 -18.46 -11.80
N ILE A 188 -13.88 -17.36 -11.04
CA ILE A 188 -15.07 -17.07 -10.22
C ILE A 188 -16.28 -16.79 -11.14
N CYS A 189 -16.10 -16.05 -12.22
CA CYS A 189 -17.16 -15.82 -13.21
C CYS A 189 -17.73 -17.14 -13.75
N ASP A 190 -16.85 -18.09 -14.12
CA ASP A 190 -17.25 -19.38 -14.65
C ASP A 190 -17.99 -20.26 -13.62
N ALA A 191 -17.79 -20.00 -12.33
CA ALA A 191 -18.54 -20.65 -11.26
C ALA A 191 -19.84 -19.93 -10.89
N TYR A 192 -19.88 -18.59 -11.01
CA TYR A 192 -21.00 -17.78 -10.54
C TYR A 192 -22.07 -17.54 -11.61
N TYR A 193 -21.70 -17.07 -12.80
CA TYR A 193 -22.68 -16.66 -13.82
C TYR A 193 -23.56 -17.79 -14.39
N PRO A 194 -23.10 -19.05 -14.53
CA PRO A 194 -23.97 -20.13 -14.97
C PRO A 194 -25.20 -20.36 -14.11
N ASP A 195 -25.11 -20.13 -12.80
CA ASP A 195 -26.23 -20.24 -11.85
C ASP A 195 -27.14 -19.00 -11.83
N HIS A 196 -26.73 -17.92 -12.52
CA HIS A 196 -27.42 -16.62 -12.54
C HIS A 196 -27.77 -16.20 -13.97
N ARG A 197 -28.10 -17.15 -14.85
CA ARG A 197 -28.35 -16.90 -16.29
C ARG A 197 -29.54 -15.97 -16.56
N ASP A 198 -30.51 -15.91 -15.67
CA ASP A 198 -31.65 -14.98 -15.78
C ASP A 198 -31.18 -13.52 -15.67
N GLU A 199 -30.17 -13.27 -14.87
CA GLU A 199 -29.55 -11.94 -14.68
C GLU A 199 -28.50 -11.65 -15.76
N TYR A 200 -27.78 -12.68 -16.21
CA TYR A 200 -26.65 -12.60 -17.15
C TYR A 200 -26.89 -13.45 -18.42
N PRO A 201 -27.87 -13.05 -19.24
CA PRO A 201 -28.22 -13.80 -20.47
C PRO A 201 -27.05 -13.74 -21.47
N GLY A 202 -26.78 -14.86 -22.12
CA GLY A 202 -25.70 -14.94 -23.11
C GLY A 202 -24.32 -15.19 -22.53
N TYR A 203 -24.19 -15.48 -21.23
CA TYR A 203 -22.92 -15.94 -20.67
C TYR A 203 -22.44 -17.21 -21.40
N PRO A 204 -21.16 -17.25 -21.90
CA PRO A 204 -20.69 -18.36 -22.72
C PRO A 204 -20.83 -19.71 -22.01
N GLN A 205 -21.33 -20.73 -22.72
CA GLN A 205 -21.43 -22.08 -22.14
C GLN A 205 -20.06 -22.70 -21.83
N ALA A 206 -19.06 -22.37 -22.65
CA ALA A 206 -17.67 -22.79 -22.42
C ALA A 206 -16.96 -22.02 -21.30
N GLY A 207 -17.60 -20.97 -20.79
CA GLY A 207 -17.01 -20.06 -19.82
C GLY A 207 -16.03 -19.04 -20.42
N ILE A 208 -15.69 -18.00 -19.64
CA ILE A 208 -14.77 -16.95 -20.10
C ILE A 208 -13.29 -17.34 -19.92
N VAL A 209 -12.96 -18.28 -19.06
CA VAL A 209 -11.61 -18.87 -19.02
C VAL A 209 -11.29 -19.48 -20.37
N GLN A 210 -12.21 -20.27 -20.93
CA GLN A 210 -12.01 -20.87 -22.26
C GLN A 210 -12.01 -19.81 -23.36
N THR A 211 -12.97 -18.89 -23.38
CA THR A 211 -13.22 -18.01 -24.53
C THR A 211 -12.30 -16.76 -24.53
N LEU A 212 -11.91 -16.24 -23.37
CA LEU A 212 -11.09 -15.02 -23.26
C LEU A 212 -9.62 -15.29 -22.92
N TYR A 213 -9.34 -16.36 -22.16
CA TYR A 213 -7.97 -16.63 -21.72
C TYR A 213 -7.31 -17.73 -22.55
N LEU A 214 -7.87 -18.93 -22.58
CA LEU A 214 -7.24 -20.07 -23.27
C LEU A 214 -7.34 -19.98 -24.80
N ALA A 215 -8.49 -19.57 -25.36
CA ALA A 215 -8.65 -19.41 -26.79
C ALA A 215 -7.83 -18.25 -27.38
N ASN A 216 -7.44 -17.29 -26.54
CA ASN A 216 -6.68 -16.10 -26.92
C ASN A 216 -7.20 -15.47 -28.22
N PRO A 217 -8.33 -14.78 -28.21
CA PRO A 217 -9.07 -14.37 -29.41
C PRO A 217 -8.32 -13.34 -30.31
N GLY A 218 -7.05 -13.08 -30.07
CA GLY A 218 -6.20 -12.22 -30.89
C GLY A 218 -6.35 -10.71 -30.61
N ASN A 219 -7.39 -10.31 -29.88
CA ASN A 219 -7.64 -8.93 -29.50
C ASN A 219 -7.21 -8.62 -28.06
N VAL A 220 -6.43 -9.50 -27.42
CA VAL A 220 -5.93 -9.34 -26.05
C VAL A 220 -4.59 -8.60 -26.05
N PHE A 221 -4.48 -7.61 -25.20
CA PHE A 221 -3.20 -6.95 -24.86
C PHE A 221 -2.79 -7.32 -23.44
N VAL A 222 -1.63 -7.95 -23.28
CA VAL A 222 -1.06 -8.28 -21.98
C VAL A 222 0.03 -7.27 -21.64
N ALA A 223 -0.25 -6.41 -20.68
CA ALA A 223 0.69 -5.40 -20.20
C ALA A 223 1.60 -5.96 -19.10
N ALA A 224 2.84 -5.49 -19.04
CA ALA A 224 3.75 -5.86 -17.96
C ALA A 224 3.25 -5.35 -16.59
N LYS A 225 2.60 -4.18 -16.59
CA LYS A 225 2.02 -3.54 -15.41
C LYS A 225 0.62 -3.02 -15.69
N GLU A 226 -0.22 -2.98 -14.68
CA GLU A 226 -1.56 -2.43 -14.73
C GLU A 226 -1.58 -0.97 -15.22
N PHE A 227 -0.62 -0.16 -14.81
CA PHE A 227 -0.52 1.25 -15.20
C PHE A 227 -0.46 1.44 -16.73
N ASP A 228 0.18 0.52 -17.46
CA ASP A 228 0.27 0.58 -18.93
C ASP A 228 -1.11 0.43 -19.59
N LEU A 229 -2.04 -0.27 -18.94
CA LEU A 229 -3.44 -0.41 -19.40
C LEU A 229 -4.19 0.92 -19.32
N LEU A 230 -3.98 1.69 -18.24
CA LEU A 230 -4.65 2.97 -18.04
C LEU A 230 -4.28 3.98 -19.14
N VAL A 231 -3.00 4.07 -19.47
CA VAL A 231 -2.51 4.91 -20.57
C VAL A 231 -3.11 4.46 -21.91
N ALA A 232 -3.18 3.15 -22.14
CA ALA A 232 -3.73 2.59 -23.38
C ALA A 232 -5.25 2.83 -23.51
N LEU A 233 -5.99 2.78 -22.40
CA LEU A 233 -7.43 3.12 -22.34
C LEU A 233 -7.66 4.61 -22.61
N GLN A 234 -6.94 5.49 -21.91
CA GLN A 234 -7.09 6.95 -22.07
C GLN A 234 -6.77 7.42 -23.49
N THR A 235 -5.85 6.75 -24.17
CA THR A 235 -5.47 7.06 -25.56
C THR A 235 -6.31 6.35 -26.61
N GLY A 236 -7.32 5.56 -26.21
CA GLY A 236 -8.18 4.81 -27.14
C GLY A 236 -7.47 3.67 -27.87
N ARG A 237 -6.32 3.22 -27.41
CA ARG A 237 -5.62 2.03 -27.94
C ARG A 237 -6.24 0.72 -27.46
N LEU A 238 -6.99 0.76 -26.35
CA LEU A 238 -7.81 -0.32 -25.84
C LEU A 238 -9.25 0.17 -25.71
N ASP A 239 -10.21 -0.70 -25.99
CA ASP A 239 -11.64 -0.46 -25.76
C ASP A 239 -12.01 -0.75 -24.30
N ALA A 240 -11.34 -1.73 -23.67
CA ALA A 240 -11.56 -2.14 -22.28
C ALA A 240 -10.27 -2.68 -21.66
N GLY A 241 -10.19 -2.68 -20.31
CA GLY A 241 -9.04 -3.22 -19.59
C GLY A 241 -9.37 -3.55 -18.13
N TRP A 242 -8.83 -4.66 -17.66
CA TRP A 242 -8.99 -5.09 -16.28
C TRP A 242 -8.07 -4.31 -15.35
N THR A 243 -8.64 -3.67 -14.35
CA THR A 243 -7.90 -2.83 -13.40
C THR A 243 -8.63 -2.76 -12.05
N TYR A 244 -8.05 -2.06 -11.09
CA TYR A 244 -8.69 -1.77 -9.81
C TYR A 244 -9.67 -0.59 -9.92
N LEU A 245 -10.77 -0.66 -9.15
CA LEU A 245 -11.78 0.39 -9.09
C LEU A 245 -11.17 1.77 -8.77
N SER A 246 -10.25 1.82 -7.81
CA SER A 246 -9.60 3.07 -7.44
C SER A 246 -8.89 3.74 -8.61
N LEU A 247 -8.16 2.98 -9.41
CA LEU A 247 -7.44 3.50 -10.57
C LEU A 247 -8.39 3.92 -11.70
N ALA A 248 -9.44 3.16 -11.98
CA ALA A 248 -10.46 3.57 -12.94
C ALA A 248 -11.06 4.92 -12.56
N LYS A 249 -11.39 5.12 -11.28
CA LYS A 249 -11.93 6.38 -10.75
C LYS A 249 -10.92 7.53 -10.77
N GLN A 250 -9.68 7.29 -10.31
CA GLN A 250 -8.61 8.29 -10.32
C GLN A 250 -8.32 8.84 -11.73
N HIS A 251 -8.43 7.97 -12.74
CA HIS A 251 -8.20 8.33 -14.13
C HIS A 251 -9.45 8.76 -14.89
N GLY A 252 -10.60 8.88 -14.21
CA GLY A 252 -11.87 9.30 -14.81
C GLY A 252 -12.40 8.35 -15.89
N LEU A 253 -12.00 7.08 -15.86
CA LEU A 253 -12.43 6.08 -16.84
C LEU A 253 -13.83 5.54 -16.47
N PRO A 254 -14.73 5.39 -17.44
CA PRO A 254 -15.94 4.58 -17.26
C PRO A 254 -15.55 3.14 -16.90
N TYR A 255 -16.39 2.44 -16.15
CA TYR A 255 -16.10 1.06 -15.75
C TYR A 255 -17.39 0.26 -15.55
N ILE A 256 -17.27 -1.04 -15.73
CA ILE A 256 -18.28 -2.03 -15.35
C ILE A 256 -17.87 -2.61 -13.99
N ARG A 257 -18.78 -2.53 -13.03
CA ARG A 257 -18.60 -3.14 -11.72
C ARG A 257 -19.11 -4.57 -11.76
N LEU A 258 -18.32 -5.48 -11.19
CA LEU A 258 -18.69 -6.88 -11.10
C LEU A 258 -19.55 -7.15 -9.85
N PRO A 259 -20.36 -8.22 -9.84
CA PRO A 259 -21.04 -8.66 -8.63
C PRO A 259 -20.07 -8.85 -7.46
N ARG A 260 -20.58 -8.63 -6.25
CA ARG A 260 -19.80 -8.78 -5.00
C ARG A 260 -19.11 -10.15 -4.88
N ASN A 261 -19.80 -11.21 -5.34
CA ASN A 261 -19.26 -12.57 -5.37
C ASN A 261 -18.06 -12.74 -6.31
N VAL A 262 -17.85 -11.80 -7.25
CA VAL A 262 -16.89 -11.95 -8.36
C VAL A 262 -15.72 -10.99 -8.22
N SER A 263 -15.96 -9.77 -7.74
CA SER A 263 -15.03 -8.64 -7.81
C SER A 263 -13.78 -8.73 -6.93
N LEU A 264 -13.70 -9.69 -6.03
CA LEU A 264 -12.69 -9.80 -4.96
C LEU A 264 -12.68 -8.57 -4.00
N GLY A 265 -13.80 -7.83 -3.94
CA GLY A 265 -13.87 -6.57 -3.19
C GLY A 265 -14.36 -6.69 -1.76
N ASP A 266 -14.85 -7.83 -1.34
CA ASP A 266 -15.46 -8.03 -0.04
C ASP A 266 -14.51 -8.72 0.94
N PRO A 267 -14.12 -8.03 2.05
CA PRO A 267 -13.18 -8.59 3.03
C PRO A 267 -13.84 -9.45 4.11
N SER A 268 -15.18 -9.66 4.07
CA SER A 268 -15.84 -10.50 5.06
C SER A 268 -15.37 -11.95 4.98
N SER A 269 -15.45 -12.67 6.08
CA SER A 269 -15.00 -14.07 6.17
C SER A 269 -15.71 -14.98 5.18
N GLU A 270 -17.03 -14.77 4.98
CA GLU A 270 -17.85 -15.51 4.02
C GLU A 270 -17.30 -15.38 2.58
N PHE A 271 -17.04 -14.15 2.14
CA PHE A 271 -16.54 -13.91 0.78
C PHE A 271 -15.06 -14.30 0.63
N ASN A 272 -14.24 -14.14 1.66
CA ASN A 272 -12.86 -14.64 1.62
C ASN A 272 -12.83 -16.18 1.53
N GLU A 273 -13.73 -16.88 2.23
CA GLU A 273 -13.87 -18.33 2.07
C GLU A 273 -14.29 -18.70 0.66
N TRP A 274 -15.29 -18.00 0.08
CA TRP A 274 -15.73 -18.19 -1.29
C TRP A 274 -14.57 -17.95 -2.28
N TYR A 275 -13.91 -16.81 -2.23
CA TYR A 275 -12.78 -16.48 -3.12
C TYR A 275 -11.65 -17.49 -3.03
N SER A 276 -11.37 -18.00 -1.83
CA SER A 276 -10.26 -18.93 -1.58
C SER A 276 -10.40 -20.29 -2.24
N ARG A 277 -11.58 -20.63 -2.74
CA ARG A 277 -11.84 -21.86 -3.51
C ARG A 277 -11.21 -21.81 -4.90
N PHE A 278 -10.88 -20.62 -5.39
CA PHE A 278 -10.34 -20.40 -6.73
C PHE A 278 -8.85 -20.14 -6.68
N THR A 279 -8.12 -20.86 -7.52
CA THR A 279 -6.67 -20.73 -7.66
C THR A 279 -6.29 -20.60 -9.11
N ILE A 280 -5.17 -19.93 -9.39
CA ILE A 280 -4.52 -19.97 -10.70
C ILE A 280 -3.05 -20.33 -10.52
N THR A 281 -2.49 -21.04 -11.50
CA THR A 281 -1.04 -21.24 -11.60
C THR A 281 -0.55 -20.47 -12.81
N THR A 282 0.41 -19.59 -12.61
CA THR A 282 0.99 -18.75 -13.66
C THR A 282 2.01 -19.53 -14.49
N GLU A 283 2.48 -18.94 -15.59
CA GLU A 283 3.49 -19.56 -16.47
C GLU A 283 4.82 -19.82 -15.73
N SER A 284 5.16 -18.99 -14.73
CA SER A 284 6.32 -19.23 -13.86
C SER A 284 6.16 -20.40 -12.89
N GLY A 285 4.98 -21.04 -12.86
CA GLY A 285 4.65 -22.15 -11.96
C GLY A 285 4.21 -21.71 -10.56
N LYS A 286 4.07 -20.38 -10.29
CA LYS A 286 3.58 -19.89 -9.01
C LYS A 286 2.06 -19.97 -8.96
N THR A 287 1.54 -20.57 -7.87
CA THR A 287 0.09 -20.68 -7.62
C THR A 287 -0.39 -19.56 -6.71
N TYR A 288 -1.44 -18.88 -7.11
CA TYR A 288 -2.13 -17.86 -6.33
C TYR A 288 -3.55 -18.33 -5.99
N ARG A 289 -3.95 -18.04 -4.77
CA ARG A 289 -5.31 -18.33 -4.27
C ARG A 289 -6.09 -17.02 -4.20
N GLY A 290 -7.39 -17.08 -4.50
CA GLY A 290 -8.29 -15.94 -4.39
C GLY A 290 -8.44 -15.47 -2.95
N SER A 291 -8.44 -14.15 -2.78
CA SER A 291 -8.69 -13.45 -1.53
C SER A 291 -9.24 -12.07 -1.82
N SER A 292 -9.84 -11.42 -0.84
CA SER A 292 -10.21 -10.02 -0.98
C SER A 292 -8.98 -9.14 -1.27
N ILE A 293 -9.21 -8.10 -2.05
CA ILE A 293 -8.15 -7.12 -2.36
C ILE A 293 -8.03 -6.17 -1.18
N ALA A 294 -6.99 -6.38 -0.37
CA ALA A 294 -6.74 -5.60 0.81
C ALA A 294 -5.30 -5.07 0.79
N TYR A 295 -5.19 -3.76 0.95
CA TYR A 295 -3.91 -3.07 1.05
C TYR A 295 -3.34 -3.27 2.45
N ALA A 296 -2.05 -3.53 2.50
CA ALA A 296 -1.35 -3.69 3.77
C ALA A 296 -0.09 -2.84 3.85
N ALA A 297 0.29 -2.54 5.09
CA ALA A 297 1.55 -1.87 5.39
C ALA A 297 2.27 -2.58 6.52
N SER A 298 3.60 -2.52 6.49
CA SER A 298 4.46 -3.02 7.56
C SER A 298 5.73 -2.19 7.69
N ILE A 299 6.34 -2.24 8.86
CA ILE A 299 7.67 -1.70 9.12
C ILE A 299 8.63 -2.89 9.08
N PRO A 300 9.52 -2.99 8.07
CA PRO A 300 10.50 -4.05 8.02
C PRO A 300 11.38 -4.05 9.28
N THR A 301 11.78 -5.23 9.75
CA THR A 301 12.70 -5.35 10.90
C THR A 301 14.09 -4.77 10.58
N THR A 302 14.37 -4.55 9.29
CA THR A 302 15.58 -3.92 8.76
C THR A 302 15.45 -2.39 8.61
N ALA A 303 14.32 -1.79 9.01
CA ALA A 303 14.10 -0.35 8.93
C ALA A 303 15.22 0.41 9.63
N SER A 304 15.73 1.45 8.96
CA SER A 304 16.78 2.32 9.51
C SER A 304 16.24 3.38 10.47
N ASN A 305 14.96 3.74 10.30
CA ASN A 305 14.29 4.73 11.13
C ASN A 305 12.93 4.24 11.65
N PRO A 306 12.88 3.19 12.51
CA PRO A 306 11.63 2.57 12.93
C PRO A 306 10.72 3.51 13.74
N TYR A 307 11.29 4.49 14.45
CA TYR A 307 10.50 5.46 15.21
C TYR A 307 9.64 6.33 14.28
N TRP A 308 10.25 7.01 13.31
CA TRP A 308 9.51 7.87 12.39
C TRP A 308 8.67 7.08 11.38
N ALA A 309 9.08 5.87 11.05
CA ALA A 309 8.25 4.90 10.33
C ALA A 309 6.94 4.63 11.09
N THR A 310 7.01 4.43 12.42
CA THR A 310 5.84 4.21 13.28
C THR A 310 4.93 5.44 13.32
N ILE A 311 5.49 6.64 13.48
CA ILE A 311 4.72 7.90 13.50
C ILE A 311 4.04 8.13 12.15
N PHE A 312 4.76 7.90 11.04
CA PHE A 312 4.17 8.01 9.69
C PHE A 312 3.07 6.98 9.46
N LEU A 313 3.31 5.71 9.77
CA LEU A 313 2.29 4.67 9.61
C LEU A 313 1.05 4.95 10.46
N ARG A 314 1.23 5.36 11.73
CA ARG A 314 0.11 5.75 12.58
C ARG A 314 -0.69 6.92 11.98
N PHE A 315 -0.01 7.94 11.45
CA PHE A 315 -0.66 9.04 10.74
C PHE A 315 -1.50 8.52 9.56
N VAL A 316 -0.96 7.63 8.73
CA VAL A 316 -1.68 7.01 7.60
C VAL A 316 -2.94 6.30 8.06
N LEU A 317 -2.87 5.55 9.17
CA LEU A 317 -3.97 4.77 9.71
C LEU A 317 -5.06 5.60 10.40
N THR A 318 -4.76 6.86 10.76
CA THR A 318 -5.67 7.75 11.49
C THR A 318 -6.06 8.96 10.64
N GLU A 319 -5.34 10.05 10.75
CA GLU A 319 -5.64 11.32 10.06
C GLU A 319 -5.54 11.19 8.53
N GLY A 320 -4.59 10.38 8.05
CA GLY A 320 -4.38 10.11 6.64
C GLY A 320 -5.47 9.25 6.00
N SER A 321 -6.32 8.58 6.79
CA SER A 321 -7.39 7.72 6.27
C SER A 321 -8.35 8.46 5.34
N SER A 322 -8.64 9.73 5.62
CA SER A 322 -9.47 10.58 4.75
C SER A 322 -8.83 10.85 3.37
N ILE A 323 -7.49 10.85 3.31
CA ILE A 323 -6.74 10.98 2.04
C ILE A 323 -6.91 9.69 1.22
N ILE A 324 -6.84 8.54 1.88
CA ILE A 324 -7.01 7.22 1.25
C ILE A 324 -8.42 7.11 0.66
N GLU A 325 -9.46 7.48 1.42
CA GLU A 325 -10.85 7.42 0.98
C GLU A 325 -11.15 8.35 -0.20
N ARG A 326 -10.67 9.61 -0.18
CA ARG A 326 -10.89 10.52 -1.30
C ARG A 326 -10.16 10.10 -2.58
N ASN A 327 -9.16 9.25 -2.46
CA ASN A 327 -8.50 8.58 -3.58
C ASN A 327 -9.19 7.28 -3.99
N TYR A 328 -10.44 7.09 -3.58
CA TYR A 328 -11.31 5.97 -3.94
C TYR A 328 -10.81 4.58 -3.49
N GLN A 329 -10.04 4.55 -2.40
CA GLN A 329 -9.65 3.31 -1.74
C GLN A 329 -10.39 3.24 -0.40
N PRO A 330 -11.48 2.45 -0.30
CA PRO A 330 -12.24 2.36 0.94
C PRO A 330 -11.34 1.89 2.09
N VAL A 331 -11.30 2.64 3.18
CA VAL A 331 -10.51 2.26 4.35
C VAL A 331 -11.15 1.08 5.09
N VAL A 332 -10.32 0.32 5.77
CA VAL A 332 -10.73 -0.67 6.77
C VAL A 332 -10.68 0.03 8.13
N SER A 333 -11.83 0.18 8.78
CA SER A 333 -11.93 0.91 10.04
C SER A 333 -12.70 0.08 11.08
N PRO A 334 -12.07 -0.24 12.22
CA PRO A 334 -10.66 -0.03 12.53
C PRO A 334 -9.73 -0.88 11.63
N PRO A 335 -8.46 -0.44 11.41
CA PRO A 335 -7.48 -1.24 10.67
C PRO A 335 -7.19 -2.57 11.39
N ILE A 336 -6.86 -3.62 10.63
CA ILE A 336 -6.66 -4.97 11.16
C ILE A 336 -5.16 -5.28 11.25
N LEU A 337 -4.68 -5.55 12.46
CA LEU A 337 -3.29 -5.93 12.73
C LEU A 337 -3.14 -7.45 12.67
N MET A 338 -2.23 -7.90 11.84
CA MET A 338 -2.01 -9.31 11.49
C MET A 338 -0.59 -9.78 11.85
N GLY A 339 -0.40 -11.09 11.90
CA GLY A 339 0.90 -11.70 12.21
C GLY A 339 1.18 -11.69 13.72
N ASN A 340 2.42 -11.39 14.12
CA ASN A 340 2.81 -11.30 15.53
C ASN A 340 2.41 -9.92 16.10
N ALA A 341 1.12 -9.67 16.25
CA ALA A 341 0.54 -8.38 16.64
C ALA A 341 1.20 -7.77 17.89
N HIS A 342 1.60 -8.59 18.87
CA HIS A 342 2.25 -8.16 20.10
C HIS A 342 3.64 -7.53 19.88
N LEU A 343 4.28 -7.76 18.74
CA LEU A 343 5.58 -7.15 18.37
C LEU A 343 5.40 -5.80 17.66
N ALA A 344 4.17 -5.43 17.29
CA ALA A 344 3.92 -4.10 16.73
C ALA A 344 4.08 -3.01 17.81
N PRO A 345 4.58 -1.82 17.42
CA PRO A 345 4.66 -0.67 18.32
C PRO A 345 3.32 -0.36 18.98
N LEU A 346 3.34 0.09 20.24
CA LEU A 346 2.12 0.42 20.98
C LEU A 346 1.24 1.41 20.21
N GLN A 347 1.83 2.42 19.60
CA GLN A 347 1.13 3.44 18.81
C GLN A 347 0.34 2.86 17.63
N ILE A 348 0.74 1.71 17.10
CA ILE A 348 0.02 0.99 16.03
C ILE A 348 -1.07 0.11 16.65
N ARG A 349 -0.76 -0.61 17.73
CA ARG A 349 -1.73 -1.47 18.41
C ARG A 349 -2.95 -0.73 18.94
N GLU A 350 -2.76 0.52 19.42
CA GLU A 350 -3.84 1.37 19.95
C GLU A 350 -4.87 1.80 18.89
N VAL A 351 -4.53 1.77 17.62
CA VAL A 351 -5.43 2.22 16.53
C VAL A 351 -5.94 1.06 15.67
N CYS A 352 -5.53 -0.17 15.96
CA CYS A 352 -5.88 -1.37 15.22
C CYS A 352 -6.68 -2.35 16.07
N VAL A 353 -7.39 -3.27 15.42
CA VAL A 353 -7.91 -4.51 16.03
C VAL A 353 -7.04 -5.69 15.59
N GLU A 354 -6.88 -6.70 16.43
CA GLU A 354 -6.19 -7.93 16.07
C GLU A 354 -7.10 -8.78 15.16
N GLY A 355 -6.52 -9.33 14.07
CA GLY A 355 -7.19 -10.16 13.08
C GLY A 355 -6.79 -11.63 13.14
#